data_e1818fcfdec3ec865ecb564c564dc297
#
_entry.id   e1818fcfdec3ec865ecb564c564dc297
#
_cell.length_a   1.000
_cell.length_b   1.000
_cell.length_c   1.000
_cell.angle_alpha   90.00
_cell.angle_beta   90.00
_cell.angle_gamma   90.00
#
_symmetry.space_group_name_H-M   'P 1'
#
loop_
_entity.id
_entity.type
_entity.pdbx_description
1 polymer ?
#
loop_
_entity_poly.entity_id
_entity_poly.type
_entity_poly.pdbx_seq_one_letter_code
_entity_poly.pdbx_strand_id
1 'polypeptide(L)'
;MKAIVAGGSGFIGEALVRHLIQKGHDTVVLTRNPDRVDLGRPLQWDGKSQGAWSDEAASAGAVINLAGENIGDGRWTAARKQRLIESRVNATRALVEAMRSRPQHPRVFVSASGVNFYGPRGDDELDENAGRGQGFLSDLTARWEEEAHAADSVARVVIFRFGVVIGRGGGALAKMLLPFKLG
;
A
#
# COMPACT_ATOMS: atom_id res chain seq x y z
N MET A 1 -8.32 -4.28 -18.45
CA MET A 1 -8.50 -2.92 -17.92
C MET A 1 -7.16 -2.35 -17.49
N LYS A 2 -7.03 -1.03 -17.37
CA LYS A 2 -5.85 -0.39 -16.80
C LYS A 2 -5.88 -0.49 -15.27
N ALA A 3 -4.78 -0.92 -14.66
CA ALA A 3 -4.57 -0.96 -13.21
C ALA A 3 -3.32 -0.15 -12.84
N ILE A 4 -3.47 0.76 -11.90
CA ILE A 4 -2.35 1.53 -11.33
C ILE A 4 -1.95 0.90 -10.01
N VAL A 5 -0.65 0.61 -9.83
CA VAL A 5 -0.12 -0.02 -8.62
C VAL A 5 0.97 0.86 -8.01
N ALA A 6 0.63 1.57 -6.93
CA ALA A 6 1.61 2.25 -6.10
C ALA A 6 2.28 1.23 -5.16
N GLY A 7 3.61 1.23 -5.11
CA GLY A 7 4.37 0.20 -4.39
C GLY A 7 4.51 -1.13 -5.15
N GLY A 8 4.28 -1.12 -6.46
CA GLY A 8 4.35 -2.30 -7.32
C GLY A 8 5.75 -2.95 -7.42
N SER A 9 6.81 -2.23 -7.07
CA SER A 9 8.20 -2.75 -6.99
C SER A 9 8.53 -3.37 -5.62
N GLY A 10 7.60 -3.45 -4.69
CA GLY A 10 7.78 -4.11 -3.40
C GLY A 10 7.42 -5.59 -3.44
N PHE A 11 7.70 -6.31 -2.35
CA PHE A 11 7.52 -7.76 -2.25
C PHE A 11 6.11 -8.25 -2.63
N ILE A 12 5.06 -7.64 -2.07
CA ILE A 12 3.66 -7.96 -2.44
C ILE A 12 3.34 -7.39 -3.82
N GLY A 13 3.84 -6.18 -4.11
CA GLY A 13 3.56 -5.46 -5.34
C GLY A 13 4.03 -6.20 -6.59
N GLU A 14 5.23 -6.75 -6.59
CA GLU A 14 5.75 -7.52 -7.73
C GLU A 14 4.90 -8.76 -8.03
N ALA A 15 4.49 -9.49 -7.00
CA ALA A 15 3.62 -10.65 -7.15
C ALA A 15 2.26 -10.24 -7.74
N LEU A 16 1.68 -9.14 -7.27
CA LEU A 16 0.43 -8.59 -7.78
C LEU A 16 0.57 -8.12 -9.23
N VAL A 17 1.60 -7.33 -9.54
CA VAL A 17 1.86 -6.81 -10.90
C VAL A 17 2.01 -7.97 -11.89
N ARG A 18 2.79 -8.99 -11.53
CA ARG A 18 2.94 -10.21 -12.34
C ARG A 18 1.59 -10.89 -12.59
N HIS A 19 0.77 -11.03 -11.57
CA HIS A 19 -0.54 -11.66 -11.69
C HIS A 19 -1.49 -10.84 -12.58
N LEU A 20 -1.52 -9.51 -12.41
CA LEU A 20 -2.35 -8.62 -13.24
C LEU A 20 -1.97 -8.70 -14.72
N ILE A 21 -0.68 -8.70 -15.03
CA ILE A 21 -0.17 -8.85 -16.41
C ILE A 21 -0.58 -10.21 -16.99
N GLN A 22 -0.42 -11.30 -16.23
CA GLN A 22 -0.85 -12.65 -16.65
C GLN A 22 -2.35 -12.74 -16.93
N LYS A 23 -3.16 -11.92 -16.25
CA LYS A 23 -4.60 -11.79 -16.50
C LYS A 23 -4.95 -10.83 -17.64
N GLY A 24 -3.98 -10.31 -18.36
CA GLY A 24 -4.19 -9.41 -19.51
C GLY A 24 -4.58 -7.98 -19.12
N HIS A 25 -4.21 -7.52 -17.93
CA HIS A 25 -4.43 -6.12 -17.52
C HIS A 25 -3.25 -5.25 -17.94
N ASP A 26 -3.55 -4.04 -18.44
CA ASP A 26 -2.56 -2.98 -18.62
C ASP A 26 -2.15 -2.46 -17.24
N THR A 27 -0.92 -2.79 -16.82
CA THR A 27 -0.47 -2.53 -15.45
C THR A 27 0.60 -1.47 -15.42
N VAL A 28 0.32 -0.37 -14.72
CA VAL A 28 1.23 0.75 -14.50
C VAL A 28 1.74 0.72 -13.07
N VAL A 29 3.04 0.84 -12.87
CA VAL A 29 3.70 0.83 -11.57
C VAL A 29 4.16 2.25 -11.22
N LEU A 30 3.57 2.86 -10.19
CA LEU A 30 4.05 4.12 -9.65
C LEU A 30 5.28 3.88 -8.79
N THR A 31 6.40 4.51 -9.13
CA THR A 31 7.69 4.25 -8.51
C THR A 31 8.56 5.51 -8.44
N ARG A 32 9.45 5.56 -7.44
CA ARG A 32 10.51 6.58 -7.32
C ARG A 32 11.70 6.30 -8.25
N ASN A 33 11.85 5.04 -8.66
CA ASN A 33 12.98 4.59 -9.48
C ASN A 33 12.47 3.76 -10.67
N PRO A 34 12.07 4.38 -11.78
CA PRO A 34 11.54 3.69 -12.97
C PRO A 34 12.47 2.59 -13.50
N ASP A 35 13.78 2.81 -13.47
CA ASP A 35 14.79 1.87 -13.97
C ASP A 35 14.91 0.57 -13.18
N ARG A 36 14.20 0.47 -12.03
CA ARG A 36 14.17 -0.73 -11.18
C ARG A 36 12.86 -1.52 -11.29
N VAL A 37 12.04 -1.22 -12.27
CA VAL A 37 10.76 -1.90 -12.50
C VAL A 37 10.92 -2.85 -13.69
N ASP A 38 10.97 -4.14 -13.37
CA ASP A 38 11.11 -5.21 -14.40
C ASP A 38 9.75 -5.63 -14.98
N LEU A 39 8.65 -5.34 -14.30
CA LEU A 39 7.31 -5.78 -14.67
C LEU A 39 6.31 -4.62 -14.66
N GLY A 40 5.50 -4.55 -15.71
CA GLY A 40 4.55 -3.46 -15.91
C GLY A 40 5.22 -2.22 -16.49
N ARG A 41 4.43 -1.18 -16.74
CA ARG A 41 4.91 0.10 -17.26
C ARG A 41 5.25 1.03 -16.08
N PRO A 42 6.52 1.41 -15.89
CA PRO A 42 6.89 2.32 -14.81
C PRO A 42 6.42 3.74 -15.10
N LEU A 43 6.00 4.43 -14.05
CA LEU A 43 5.68 5.85 -14.09
C LEU A 43 6.25 6.55 -12.85
N GLN A 44 7.02 7.61 -13.10
CA GLN A 44 7.70 8.35 -12.03
C GLN A 44 6.72 8.94 -11.04
N TRP A 45 6.96 8.70 -9.75
CA TRP A 45 6.20 9.24 -8.64
C TRP A 45 7.03 9.32 -7.37
N ASP A 46 6.98 10.43 -6.67
CA ASP A 46 7.72 10.67 -5.42
C ASP A 46 7.00 10.18 -4.15
N GLY A 47 5.77 9.71 -4.29
CA GLY A 47 4.93 9.24 -3.17
C GLY A 47 4.16 10.34 -2.43
N LYS A 48 4.11 11.58 -2.94
CA LYS A 48 3.43 12.69 -2.27
C LYS A 48 2.89 13.78 -3.20
N SER A 49 3.57 14.05 -4.32
CA SER A 49 3.21 15.17 -5.20
C SER A 49 2.37 14.73 -6.39
N GLN A 50 1.48 15.60 -6.86
CA GLN A 50 0.78 15.42 -8.12
C GLN A 50 1.76 15.51 -9.29
N GLY A 51 1.43 14.87 -10.42
CA GLY A 51 2.27 14.85 -11.60
C GLY A 51 1.57 14.19 -12.79
N ALA A 52 2.32 13.87 -13.84
CA ALA A 52 1.79 13.22 -15.05
C ALA A 52 1.06 11.89 -14.78
N TRP A 53 1.40 11.20 -13.70
CA TRP A 53 0.75 9.97 -13.25
C TRP A 53 -0.71 10.17 -12.80
N SER A 54 -1.08 11.39 -12.42
CA SER A 54 -2.38 11.68 -11.81
C SER A 54 -3.54 11.47 -12.78
N ASP A 55 -3.38 11.86 -14.05
CA ASP A 55 -4.39 11.64 -15.09
C ASP A 55 -4.57 10.16 -15.42
N GLU A 56 -3.47 9.43 -15.39
CA GLU A 56 -3.51 7.97 -15.57
C GLU A 56 -4.22 7.26 -14.43
N ALA A 57 -3.99 7.70 -13.18
CA ALA A 57 -4.64 7.14 -12.00
C ALA A 57 -6.17 7.40 -12.04
N ALA A 58 -6.58 8.61 -12.36
CA ALA A 58 -7.99 8.96 -12.45
C ALA A 58 -8.72 8.17 -13.56
N SER A 59 -8.08 7.97 -14.72
CA SER A 59 -8.66 7.23 -15.85
C SER A 59 -8.53 5.71 -15.77
N ALA A 60 -7.93 5.18 -14.71
CA ALA A 60 -7.74 3.74 -14.53
C ALA A 60 -9.04 3.01 -14.16
N GLY A 61 -9.12 1.71 -14.45
CA GLY A 61 -10.20 0.87 -13.96
C GLY A 61 -10.04 0.53 -12.46
N ALA A 62 -8.80 0.46 -11.99
CA ALA A 62 -8.46 0.23 -10.58
C ALA A 62 -7.18 0.98 -10.18
N VAL A 63 -7.17 1.52 -8.97
CA VAL A 63 -5.97 2.03 -8.31
C VAL A 63 -5.70 1.19 -7.07
N ILE A 64 -4.46 0.69 -6.94
CA ILE A 64 -4.04 -0.19 -5.86
C ILE A 64 -2.87 0.47 -5.14
N ASN A 65 -3.04 0.74 -3.86
CA ASN A 65 -2.04 1.38 -3.02
C ASN A 65 -1.40 0.39 -2.04
N LEU A 66 -0.18 -0.02 -2.34
CA LEU A 66 0.69 -0.81 -1.48
C LEU A 66 1.91 0.00 -1.00
N ALA A 67 1.89 1.32 -1.23
CA ALA A 67 3.02 2.18 -0.89
C ALA A 67 3.17 2.32 0.63
N GLY A 68 4.40 2.20 1.10
CA GLY A 68 4.74 2.37 2.50
C GLY A 68 6.16 1.93 2.79
N GLU A 69 6.84 2.66 3.68
CA GLU A 69 8.16 2.29 4.15
C GLU A 69 8.07 1.02 5.01
N ASN A 70 9.04 0.09 4.86
CA ASN A 70 9.04 -1.16 5.60
C ASN A 70 9.16 -0.92 7.12
N ILE A 71 8.20 -1.40 7.90
CA ILE A 71 8.15 -1.21 9.35
C ILE A 71 9.25 -1.99 10.10
N GLY A 72 9.77 -3.06 9.48
CA GLY A 72 10.79 -3.93 10.06
C GLY A 72 12.24 -3.46 9.86
N ASP A 73 12.49 -2.30 9.25
CA ASP A 73 13.84 -1.80 9.00
C ASP A 73 14.29 -0.83 10.09
N GLY A 74 15.17 -1.30 10.99
CA GLY A 74 15.80 -0.48 12.02
C GLY A 74 14.92 -0.13 13.24
N ARG A 75 15.48 0.68 14.14
CA ARG A 75 14.84 1.06 15.41
C ARG A 75 13.74 2.10 15.20
N TRP A 76 12.70 2.03 16.00
CA TRP A 76 11.56 2.96 15.97
C TRP A 76 11.82 4.23 16.79
N THR A 77 12.71 5.07 16.31
CA THR A 77 12.90 6.43 16.83
C THR A 77 11.70 7.31 16.47
N ALA A 78 11.56 8.49 17.10
CA ALA A 78 10.51 9.46 16.75
C ALA A 78 10.55 9.84 15.26
N ALA A 79 11.72 10.12 14.71
CA ALA A 79 11.91 10.44 13.30
C ALA A 79 11.52 9.26 12.37
N ARG A 80 11.83 8.03 12.79
CA ARG A 80 11.43 6.83 12.04
C ARG A 80 9.92 6.64 12.04
N LYS A 81 9.27 6.78 13.20
CA LYS A 81 7.81 6.71 13.31
C LYS A 81 7.12 7.74 12.43
N GLN A 82 7.64 8.96 12.39
CA GLN A 82 7.13 10.01 11.52
C GLN A 82 7.22 9.63 10.04
N ARG A 83 8.37 9.12 9.56
CA ARG A 83 8.52 8.63 8.18
C ARG A 83 7.57 7.47 7.85
N LEU A 84 7.34 6.55 8.79
CA LEU A 84 6.39 5.45 8.61
C LEU A 84 4.96 5.95 8.39
N ILE A 85 4.55 7.01 9.10
CA ILE A 85 3.27 7.69 8.89
C ILE A 85 3.25 8.38 7.52
N GLU A 86 4.22 9.25 7.26
CA GLU A 86 4.28 10.07 6.05
C GLU A 86 4.31 9.22 4.78
N SER A 87 5.07 8.13 4.78
CA SER A 87 5.17 7.24 3.61
C SER A 87 3.85 6.56 3.23
N ARG A 88 2.87 6.52 4.14
CA ARG A 88 1.54 5.94 3.91
C ARG A 88 0.48 7.01 3.70
N VAL A 89 0.37 7.92 4.65
CA VAL A 89 -0.65 8.97 4.63
C VAL A 89 -0.46 9.90 3.42
N ASN A 90 0.76 10.40 3.17
CA ASN A 90 0.99 11.28 2.03
C ASN A 90 0.80 10.56 0.69
N ALA A 91 1.25 9.30 0.58
CA ALA A 91 1.05 8.50 -0.63
C ALA A 91 -0.45 8.28 -0.91
N THR A 92 -1.21 7.92 0.11
CA THR A 92 -2.65 7.71 -0.01
C THR A 92 -3.36 9.00 -0.36
N ARG A 93 -3.04 10.10 0.33
CA ARG A 93 -3.59 11.44 0.05
C ARG A 93 -3.35 11.85 -1.40
N ALA A 94 -2.13 11.72 -1.90
CA ALA A 94 -1.82 12.09 -3.28
C ALA A 94 -2.65 11.28 -4.29
N LEU A 95 -2.85 9.97 -4.07
CA LEU A 95 -3.70 9.14 -4.92
C LEU A 95 -5.17 9.58 -4.85
N VAL A 96 -5.68 9.83 -3.65
CA VAL A 96 -7.07 10.29 -3.44
C VAL A 96 -7.30 11.65 -4.09
N GLU A 97 -6.38 12.60 -3.92
CA GLU A 97 -6.45 13.91 -4.57
C GLU A 97 -6.43 13.80 -6.09
N ALA A 98 -5.58 12.93 -6.66
CA ALA A 98 -5.55 12.68 -8.09
C ALA A 98 -6.91 12.17 -8.61
N MET A 99 -7.54 11.25 -7.90
CA MET A 99 -8.86 10.73 -8.25
C MET A 99 -9.96 11.80 -8.12
N ARG A 100 -9.96 12.59 -7.05
CA ARG A 100 -11.00 13.59 -6.77
C ARG A 100 -10.94 14.84 -7.65
N SER A 101 -9.75 15.22 -8.10
CA SER A 101 -9.52 16.45 -8.87
C SER A 101 -9.81 16.33 -10.37
N ARG A 102 -10.30 15.18 -10.85
CA ARG A 102 -10.57 14.91 -12.25
C ARG A 102 -12.02 14.46 -12.48
N PRO A 103 -12.56 14.67 -13.69
CA PRO A 103 -13.94 14.26 -13.99
C PRO A 103 -14.11 12.75 -14.17
N GLN A 104 -13.01 12.03 -14.42
CA GLN A 104 -12.99 10.57 -14.52
C GLN A 104 -12.48 9.97 -13.23
N HIS A 105 -13.07 8.85 -12.82
CA HIS A 105 -12.74 8.18 -11.58
C HIS A 105 -12.55 6.67 -11.78
N PRO A 106 -11.63 6.03 -11.06
CA PRO A 106 -11.51 4.57 -11.07
C PRO A 106 -12.76 3.92 -10.48
N ARG A 107 -13.05 2.69 -10.91
CA ARG A 107 -14.17 1.92 -10.32
C ARG A 107 -13.89 1.48 -8.90
N VAL A 108 -12.62 1.20 -8.59
CA VAL A 108 -12.20 0.72 -7.29
C VAL A 108 -10.85 1.31 -6.90
N PHE A 109 -10.77 1.70 -5.64
CA PHE A 109 -9.53 2.05 -4.96
C PHE A 109 -9.25 1.01 -3.87
N VAL A 110 -8.19 0.24 -4.04
CA VAL A 110 -7.73 -0.76 -3.07
C VAL A 110 -6.59 -0.17 -2.29
N SER A 111 -6.72 -0.04 -0.97
CA SER A 111 -5.64 0.42 -0.10
C SER A 111 -5.19 -0.68 0.85
N ALA A 112 -3.86 -0.87 0.92
CA ALA A 112 -3.29 -1.69 1.98
C ALA A 112 -3.51 -1.05 3.34
N SER A 113 -3.63 -1.88 4.34
CA SER A 113 -3.59 -1.60 5.77
C SER A 113 -2.93 -2.78 6.48
N GLY A 114 -3.08 -2.93 7.78
CA GLY A 114 -2.51 -4.04 8.52
C GLY A 114 -3.38 -4.48 9.71
N VAL A 115 -3.28 -5.75 10.08
CA VAL A 115 -3.95 -6.30 11.27
C VAL A 115 -3.55 -5.57 12.56
N ASN A 116 -2.46 -4.80 12.53
CA ASN A 116 -2.07 -3.90 13.61
C ASN A 116 -3.14 -2.85 13.95
N PHE A 117 -4.12 -2.62 13.06
CA PHE A 117 -5.32 -1.82 13.35
C PHE A 117 -5.98 -2.23 14.65
N TYR A 118 -6.08 -3.53 14.88
CA TYR A 118 -6.76 -4.07 16.06
C TYR A 118 -5.92 -3.96 17.35
N GLY A 119 -4.60 -3.74 17.26
CA GLY A 119 -3.72 -3.79 18.41
C GLY A 119 -3.63 -5.18 19.06
N PRO A 120 -3.00 -5.31 20.24
CA PRO A 120 -2.97 -6.56 20.97
C PRO A 120 -4.34 -6.88 21.58
N ARG A 121 -4.87 -8.06 21.28
CA ARG A 121 -6.20 -8.54 21.72
C ARG A 121 -6.16 -9.94 22.37
N GLY A 122 -4.96 -10.46 22.66
CA GLY A 122 -4.83 -11.82 23.19
C GLY A 122 -5.40 -12.85 22.20
N ASP A 123 -6.30 -13.70 22.68
CA ASP A 123 -6.90 -14.79 21.92
C ASP A 123 -8.31 -14.42 21.36
N ASP A 124 -8.66 -13.13 21.34
CA ASP A 124 -9.94 -12.69 20.79
C ASP A 124 -10.02 -13.00 19.29
N GLU A 125 -11.12 -13.60 18.85
CA GLU A 125 -11.45 -13.68 17.43
C GLU A 125 -11.91 -12.31 16.93
N LEU A 126 -11.29 -11.81 15.87
CA LEU A 126 -11.53 -10.47 15.34
C LEU A 126 -11.97 -10.55 13.89
N ASP A 127 -13.11 -9.94 13.60
CA ASP A 127 -13.59 -9.69 12.24
C ASP A 127 -13.27 -8.25 11.79
N GLU A 128 -13.69 -7.88 10.58
CA GLU A 128 -13.46 -6.56 10.01
C GLU A 128 -14.20 -5.44 10.75
N ASN A 129 -15.25 -5.77 11.52
CA ASN A 129 -16.06 -4.83 12.31
C ASN A 129 -15.45 -4.59 13.70
N ALA A 130 -14.47 -5.39 14.12
CA ALA A 130 -13.83 -5.22 15.40
C ALA A 130 -13.15 -3.84 15.50
N GLY A 131 -13.35 -3.19 16.63
CA GLY A 131 -12.88 -1.82 16.87
C GLY A 131 -11.36 -1.69 16.85
N ARG A 132 -10.89 -0.48 16.57
CA ARG A 132 -9.48 -0.11 16.65
C ARG A 132 -8.88 -0.40 18.02
N GLY A 133 -7.67 -0.92 18.06
CA GLY A 133 -6.88 -1.08 19.27
C GLY A 133 -6.08 0.16 19.66
N GLN A 134 -5.03 -0.05 20.45
CA GLN A 134 -4.16 1.01 20.96
C GLN A 134 -2.71 0.84 20.49
N GLY A 135 -1.95 1.93 20.52
CA GLY A 135 -0.53 1.96 20.23
C GLY A 135 -0.18 2.48 18.84
N PHE A 136 1.10 2.74 18.63
CA PHE A 136 1.63 3.44 17.45
C PHE A 136 1.16 2.81 16.11
N LEU A 137 1.23 1.49 15.97
CA LEU A 137 0.84 0.84 14.72
C LEU A 137 -0.67 0.88 14.48
N SER A 138 -1.46 0.78 15.55
CA SER A 138 -2.91 0.94 15.45
C SER A 138 -3.29 2.37 15.04
N ASP A 139 -2.63 3.38 15.63
CA ASP A 139 -2.82 4.78 15.25
C ASP A 139 -2.40 5.06 13.79
N LEU A 140 -1.28 4.46 13.36
CA LEU A 140 -0.78 4.60 12.00
C LEU A 140 -1.76 3.98 10.98
N THR A 141 -2.22 2.75 11.23
CA THR A 141 -3.14 2.05 10.32
C THR A 141 -4.49 2.76 10.26
N ALA A 142 -5.00 3.24 11.40
CA ALA A 142 -6.26 4.00 11.44
C ALA A 142 -6.18 5.28 10.59
N ARG A 143 -5.12 6.08 10.73
CA ARG A 143 -4.89 7.27 9.89
C ARG A 143 -4.75 6.92 8.41
N TRP A 144 -4.11 5.80 8.11
CA TRP A 144 -3.95 5.34 6.74
C TRP A 144 -5.30 4.97 6.11
N GLU A 145 -6.16 4.24 6.84
CA GLU A 145 -7.50 3.88 6.40
C GLU A 145 -8.42 5.11 6.27
N GLU A 146 -8.36 6.04 7.21
CA GLU A 146 -9.10 7.31 7.15
C GLU A 146 -8.76 8.10 5.87
N GLU A 147 -7.47 8.19 5.52
CA GLU A 147 -7.04 8.85 4.29
C GLU A 147 -7.54 8.13 3.04
N ALA A 148 -7.62 6.79 3.06
CA ALA A 148 -8.15 6.02 1.93
C ALA A 148 -9.66 6.21 1.77
N HIS A 149 -10.41 6.27 2.86
CA HIS A 149 -11.86 6.52 2.86
C HIS A 149 -12.24 7.91 2.34
N ALA A 150 -11.32 8.86 2.28
CA ALA A 150 -11.56 10.13 1.60
C ALA A 150 -11.88 9.97 0.10
N ALA A 151 -11.64 8.78 -0.49
CA ALA A 151 -12.04 8.44 -1.86
C ALA A 151 -13.45 7.86 -2.00
N ASP A 152 -14.21 7.61 -0.93
CA ASP A 152 -15.53 6.95 -0.97
C ASP A 152 -16.53 7.65 -1.89
N SER A 153 -16.38 8.98 -2.10
CA SER A 153 -17.26 9.76 -2.99
C SER A 153 -16.97 9.57 -4.49
N VAL A 154 -15.81 8.99 -4.84
CA VAL A 154 -15.34 8.89 -6.24
C VAL A 154 -14.95 7.47 -6.67
N ALA A 155 -14.80 6.53 -5.74
CA ALA A 155 -14.47 5.14 -6.03
C ALA A 155 -15.02 4.21 -4.95
N ARG A 156 -15.24 2.94 -5.28
CA ARG A 156 -15.46 1.92 -4.26
C ARG A 156 -14.14 1.66 -3.53
N VAL A 157 -14.04 2.09 -2.27
CA VAL A 157 -12.85 1.85 -1.44
C VAL A 157 -12.87 0.43 -0.87
N VAL A 158 -11.73 -0.25 -0.95
CA VAL A 158 -11.51 -1.58 -0.36
C VAL A 158 -10.22 -1.54 0.45
N ILE A 159 -10.32 -1.83 1.74
CA ILE A 159 -9.17 -1.88 2.66
C ILE A 159 -8.74 -3.33 2.85
N PHE A 160 -7.46 -3.61 2.63
CA PHE A 160 -6.86 -4.90 2.97
C PHE A 160 -5.97 -4.79 4.21
N ARG A 161 -6.42 -5.32 5.34
CA ARG A 161 -5.64 -5.43 6.58
C ARG A 161 -4.76 -6.67 6.51
N PHE A 162 -3.54 -6.50 5.98
CA PHE A 162 -2.58 -7.60 5.86
C PHE A 162 -2.04 -8.03 7.23
N GLY A 163 -1.99 -9.34 7.46
CA GLY A 163 -1.14 -9.96 8.46
C GLY A 163 0.32 -10.05 7.99
N VAL A 164 1.08 -10.95 8.59
CA VAL A 164 2.46 -11.22 8.16
C VAL A 164 2.43 -12.02 6.85
N VAL A 165 2.84 -11.38 5.76
CA VAL A 165 2.89 -12.04 4.45
C VAL A 165 4.20 -12.83 4.34
N ILE A 166 4.07 -14.13 4.11
CA ILE A 166 5.18 -15.07 3.96
C ILE A 166 5.32 -15.46 2.49
N GLY A 167 6.55 -15.40 1.97
CA GLY A 167 6.82 -15.80 0.59
C GLY A 167 8.32 -15.93 0.31
N ARG A 168 8.65 -16.49 -0.86
CA ARG A 168 10.03 -16.64 -1.30
C ARG A 168 10.58 -15.30 -1.78
N GLY A 169 11.86 -15.03 -1.48
CA GLY A 169 12.58 -13.87 -2.02
C GLY A 169 12.40 -12.57 -1.25
N GLY A 170 11.62 -12.52 -0.14
CA GLY A 170 11.45 -11.28 0.62
C GLY A 170 10.54 -11.42 1.84
N GLY A 171 10.07 -10.27 2.34
CA GLY A 171 9.16 -10.20 3.46
C GLY A 171 9.76 -10.59 4.81
N ALA A 172 8.91 -10.93 5.77
CA ALA A 172 9.30 -11.29 7.12
C ALA A 172 10.12 -12.59 7.17
N LEU A 173 9.78 -13.58 6.33
CA LEU A 173 10.43 -14.89 6.33
C LEU A 173 11.94 -14.78 6.05
N ALA A 174 12.35 -13.94 5.12
CA ALA A 174 13.77 -13.76 4.79
C ALA A 174 14.59 -13.27 6.00
N LYS A 175 13.99 -12.42 6.84
CA LYS A 175 14.62 -11.93 8.08
C LYS A 175 14.61 -12.97 9.21
N MET A 176 13.56 -13.79 9.29
CA MET A 176 13.41 -14.82 10.32
C MET A 176 14.31 -16.04 10.06
N LEU A 177 14.61 -16.36 8.80
CA LEU A 177 15.43 -17.52 8.45
C LEU A 177 16.90 -17.38 8.88
N LEU A 178 17.43 -16.18 8.97
CA LEU A 178 18.84 -15.97 9.32
C LEU A 178 19.16 -16.47 10.75
N PRO A 179 18.43 -16.11 11.81
CA PRO A 179 18.61 -16.66 13.14
C PRO A 179 18.52 -18.20 13.18
N PHE A 180 17.53 -18.77 12.48
CA PHE A 180 17.35 -20.23 12.43
C PHE A 180 18.50 -20.98 11.74
N LYS A 181 19.19 -20.34 10.80
CA LYS A 181 20.37 -20.93 10.13
C LYS A 181 21.64 -20.84 10.98
N LEU A 182 21.67 -19.98 11.97
CA LEU A 182 22.81 -19.75 12.85
C LEU A 182 22.73 -20.49 14.18
N GLY A 183 21.62 -21.19 14.48
CA GLY A 183 21.34 -21.91 15.74
C GLY A 183 20.64 -20.95 16.69
#